data_2840df6ad022df7c24d1a1d2232553d5
#
_entry.id   2840df6ad022df7c24d1a1d2232553d5
#
_cell.length_a   1.000
_cell.length_b   1.000
_cell.length_c   1.000
_cell.angle_alpha   90.00
_cell.angle_beta   90.00
_cell.angle_gamma   90.00
#
_symmetry.space_group_name_H-M   'P 1'
#
loop_
_entity.id
_entity.type
_entity.pdbx_description
1 polymer ?
#
loop_
_entity_poly.entity_id
_entity_poly.type
_entity_poly.pdbx_seq_one_letter_code
_entity_poly.pdbx_strand_id
1 'polypeptide(L)'
;ELSVQISDLLRDQANLLRIGRGDGGGPPYYSMYLTYNLPAAEVEPADRGMVIDRTFSVGGEEVSTVDVGDVVSVTVTIVAPTELYHVLVEAPVPAGAQPLDPNLPTGFQYGQDGQPILRPLDASTGGWAAWTPASLDYRADKVALFATFLPAGSYQYTFEMRAAFAGE
;
A
#
# COMPACT_ATOMS: atom_id res chain seq x y z
N GLU A 1 -9.33 -12.27 -31.03
CA GLU A 1 -9.53 -12.06 -29.60
C GLU A 1 -10.76 -12.84 -29.14
N LEU A 2 -10.65 -13.65 -28.08
CA LEU A 2 -11.75 -14.35 -27.46
C LEU A 2 -12.03 -13.66 -26.10
N SER A 3 -13.27 -13.27 -25.88
CA SER A 3 -13.74 -12.73 -24.60
C SER A 3 -14.84 -13.65 -24.06
N VAL A 4 -14.70 -14.01 -22.79
CA VAL A 4 -15.68 -14.85 -22.08
C VAL A 4 -16.14 -14.06 -20.86
N GLN A 5 -17.46 -13.99 -20.66
CA GLN A 5 -18.00 -13.32 -19.47
C GLN A 5 -17.76 -14.18 -18.22
N ILE A 6 -17.48 -13.53 -17.09
CA ILE A 6 -17.26 -14.23 -15.83
C ILE A 6 -18.47 -15.07 -15.40
N SER A 7 -19.68 -14.63 -15.77
CA SER A 7 -20.93 -15.39 -15.53
C SER A 7 -20.97 -16.75 -16.22
N ASP A 8 -20.20 -16.91 -17.30
CA ASP A 8 -20.14 -18.14 -18.08
C ASP A 8 -19.07 -19.11 -17.57
N LEU A 9 -18.29 -18.68 -16.58
CA LEU A 9 -17.30 -19.51 -15.92
C LEU A 9 -17.93 -20.32 -14.78
N LEU A 10 -17.41 -21.52 -14.60
CA LEU A 10 -17.79 -22.39 -13.50
C LEU A 10 -17.19 -21.84 -12.19
N ARG A 11 -18.01 -21.67 -11.14
CA ARG A 11 -17.55 -21.04 -9.88
C ARG A 11 -16.87 -22.04 -8.95
N ASP A 12 -17.38 -23.27 -8.88
CA ASP A 12 -16.96 -24.26 -7.87
C ASP A 12 -16.07 -25.38 -8.45
N GLN A 13 -15.57 -25.19 -9.67
CA GLN A 13 -14.72 -26.17 -10.32
C GLN A 13 -13.78 -25.51 -11.32
N ALA A 14 -12.74 -26.24 -11.72
CA ALA A 14 -11.76 -25.72 -12.66
C ALA A 14 -12.38 -25.42 -14.04
N ASN A 15 -12.06 -24.24 -14.56
CA ASN A 15 -12.36 -23.85 -15.94
C ASN A 15 -11.17 -24.26 -16.81
N LEU A 16 -11.44 -25.03 -17.86
CA LEU A 16 -10.41 -25.50 -18.79
C LEU A 16 -10.46 -24.72 -20.10
N LEU A 17 -9.42 -23.95 -20.36
CA LEU A 17 -9.19 -23.33 -21.65
C LEU A 17 -8.21 -24.17 -22.47
N ARG A 18 -8.65 -24.65 -23.63
CA ARG A 18 -7.78 -25.36 -24.56
C ARG A 18 -7.46 -24.48 -25.77
N ILE A 19 -6.19 -24.14 -25.90
CA ILE A 19 -5.67 -23.38 -27.04
C ILE A 19 -5.01 -24.36 -28.00
N GLY A 20 -5.61 -24.51 -29.19
CA GLY A 20 -5.09 -25.37 -30.25
C GLY A 20 -4.56 -24.55 -31.42
N ARG A 21 -3.57 -25.08 -32.08
CA ARG A 21 -3.04 -24.51 -33.31
C ARG A 21 -3.59 -25.28 -34.51
N GLY A 22 -4.05 -24.56 -35.52
CA GLY A 22 -4.38 -25.15 -36.82
C GLY A 22 -3.14 -25.47 -37.65
N ASP A 23 -3.34 -25.84 -38.92
CA ASP A 23 -2.28 -26.16 -39.85
C ASP A 23 -1.40 -24.94 -40.15
N GLY A 24 -0.18 -24.92 -39.65
CA GLY A 24 0.76 -23.81 -39.83
C GLY A 24 2.08 -24.01 -39.08
N GLY A 25 3.18 -23.39 -39.51
CA GLY A 25 4.49 -23.47 -38.85
C GLY A 25 4.70 -22.41 -37.78
N GLY A 26 5.40 -22.72 -36.68
CA GLY A 26 5.81 -21.82 -35.59
C GLY A 26 5.04 -22.01 -34.26
N PRO A 27 5.56 -21.56 -33.13
CA PRO A 27 4.89 -21.65 -31.84
C PRO A 27 3.67 -20.73 -31.76
N PRO A 28 2.56 -21.15 -31.11
CA PRO A 28 1.45 -20.26 -30.82
C PRO A 28 1.88 -19.27 -29.71
N TYR A 29 1.52 -18.01 -29.87
CA TYR A 29 1.65 -16.98 -28.84
C TYR A 29 0.27 -16.59 -28.35
N TYR A 30 0.09 -16.52 -27.06
CA TYR A 30 -1.15 -16.08 -26.44
C TYR A 30 -0.88 -15.30 -25.16
N SER A 31 -1.80 -14.42 -24.83
CA SER A 31 -1.89 -13.76 -23.52
C SER A 31 -3.30 -13.96 -22.99
N MET A 32 -3.42 -14.24 -21.72
CA MET A 32 -4.70 -14.42 -21.06
C MET A 32 -4.79 -13.45 -19.89
N TYR A 33 -5.89 -12.73 -19.82
CA TYR A 33 -6.20 -11.80 -18.75
C TYR A 33 -7.51 -12.21 -18.08
N LEU A 34 -7.50 -12.27 -16.77
CA LEU A 34 -8.70 -12.46 -15.95
C LEU A 34 -8.86 -11.24 -15.04
N THR A 35 -9.96 -10.54 -15.19
CA THR A 35 -10.33 -9.40 -14.35
C THR A 35 -11.61 -9.72 -13.61
N TYR A 36 -11.57 -9.61 -12.29
CA TYR A 36 -12.73 -9.84 -11.44
C TYR A 36 -12.65 -8.94 -10.20
N ASN A 37 -13.79 -8.68 -9.59
CA ASN A 37 -13.89 -7.92 -8.35
C ASN A 37 -14.17 -8.88 -7.20
N LEU A 38 -13.40 -8.74 -6.12
CA LEU A 38 -13.63 -9.43 -4.85
C LEU A 38 -14.10 -8.42 -3.79
N PRO A 39 -14.94 -8.83 -2.85
CA PRO A 39 -15.13 -8.08 -1.61
C PRO A 39 -13.76 -7.82 -0.95
N ALA A 40 -13.57 -6.64 -0.36
CA ALA A 40 -12.28 -6.26 0.22
C ALA A 40 -11.79 -7.26 1.30
N ALA A 41 -12.72 -7.87 2.04
CA ALA A 41 -12.42 -8.88 3.05
C ALA A 41 -11.91 -10.22 2.49
N GLU A 42 -12.09 -10.47 1.19
CA GLU A 42 -11.64 -11.69 0.50
C GLU A 42 -10.31 -11.49 -0.24
N VAL A 43 -9.78 -10.26 -0.24
CA VAL A 43 -8.50 -9.95 -0.89
C VAL A 43 -7.38 -10.35 0.05
N GLU A 44 -6.63 -11.38 -0.33
CA GLU A 44 -5.45 -11.81 0.43
C GLU A 44 -4.26 -10.89 0.13
N PRO A 45 -3.44 -10.56 1.16
CA PRO A 45 -2.17 -9.86 0.95
C PRO A 45 -1.27 -10.63 -0.02
N ALA A 46 -0.58 -9.88 -0.89
CA ALA A 46 0.32 -10.48 -1.87
C ALA A 46 1.65 -9.72 -1.91
N ASP A 47 2.74 -10.41 -1.60
CA ASP A 47 4.10 -9.87 -1.66
C ASP A 47 4.71 -10.18 -3.02
N ARG A 48 5.16 -9.12 -3.71
CA ARG A 48 5.80 -9.25 -5.03
C ARG A 48 7.08 -8.44 -5.12
N GLY A 49 8.00 -8.71 -4.19
CA GLY A 49 9.32 -8.08 -4.15
C GLY A 49 9.48 -6.96 -3.12
N MET A 50 8.41 -6.57 -2.43
CA MET A 50 8.41 -5.65 -1.30
C MET A 50 7.26 -6.05 -0.37
N VAL A 51 7.54 -6.12 0.94
CA VAL A 51 6.51 -6.38 1.96
C VAL A 51 6.08 -5.06 2.58
N ILE A 52 4.78 -4.86 2.74
CA ILE A 52 4.21 -3.68 3.38
C ILE A 52 3.24 -4.14 4.45
N ASP A 53 3.39 -3.60 5.65
CA ASP A 53 2.48 -3.78 6.76
C ASP A 53 2.00 -2.43 7.29
N ARG A 54 0.81 -2.39 7.89
CA ARG A 54 0.20 -1.17 8.40
C ARG A 54 -0.51 -1.41 9.72
N THR A 55 -0.18 -0.60 10.72
CA THR A 55 -0.82 -0.64 12.03
C THR A 55 -1.45 0.72 12.37
N PHE A 56 -2.50 0.67 13.18
CA PHE A 56 -3.23 1.84 13.69
C PHE A 56 -3.08 1.94 15.19
N SER A 57 -2.82 3.12 15.72
CA SER A 57 -2.69 3.32 17.16
C SER A 57 -3.30 4.65 17.62
N VAL A 58 -3.80 4.66 18.86
CA VAL A 58 -4.27 5.85 19.57
C VAL A 58 -3.53 5.92 20.89
N GLY A 59 -2.85 7.04 21.15
CA GLY A 59 -2.04 7.18 22.37
C GLY A 59 -0.90 6.19 22.50
N GLY A 60 -0.48 5.56 21.38
CA GLY A 60 0.59 4.54 21.36
C GLY A 60 0.11 3.10 21.55
N GLU A 61 -1.19 2.87 21.76
CA GLU A 61 -1.79 1.54 21.83
C GLU A 61 -2.42 1.18 20.48
N GLU A 62 -2.16 -0.05 20.01
CA GLU A 62 -2.74 -0.55 18.75
C GLU A 62 -4.25 -0.74 18.88
N VAL A 63 -4.99 -0.27 17.88
CA VAL A 63 -6.45 -0.27 17.87
C VAL A 63 -7.02 -0.77 16.54
N SER A 64 -8.18 -1.41 16.60
CA SER A 64 -8.98 -1.81 15.43
C SER A 64 -10.27 -1.01 15.29
N THR A 65 -10.66 -0.31 16.35
CA THR A 65 -11.86 0.54 16.41
C THR A 65 -11.52 1.83 17.14
N VAL A 66 -12.13 2.94 16.73
CA VAL A 66 -11.87 4.26 17.29
C VAL A 66 -13.18 5.06 17.36
N ASP A 67 -13.26 6.02 18.25
CA ASP A 67 -14.39 6.93 18.35
C ASP A 67 -14.24 8.12 17.37
N VAL A 68 -15.39 8.66 16.96
CA VAL A 68 -15.41 9.87 16.14
C VAL A 68 -14.76 11.03 16.90
N GLY A 69 -13.78 11.66 16.28
CA GLY A 69 -12.98 12.74 16.85
C GLY A 69 -11.57 12.32 17.22
N ASP A 70 -11.30 11.02 17.38
CA ASP A 70 -9.98 10.53 17.72
C ASP A 70 -8.95 10.82 16.63
N VAL A 71 -7.72 11.06 17.08
CA VAL A 71 -6.56 11.15 16.21
C VAL A 71 -5.84 9.79 16.24
N VAL A 72 -5.76 9.19 15.09
CA VAL A 72 -5.17 7.86 14.88
C VAL A 72 -3.81 8.03 14.22
N SER A 73 -2.80 7.46 14.82
CA SER A 73 -1.47 7.36 14.24
C SER A 73 -1.41 6.10 13.37
N VAL A 74 -1.05 6.28 12.12
CA VAL A 74 -0.90 5.20 11.13
C VAL A 74 0.58 4.98 10.90
N THR A 75 1.05 3.79 11.23
CA THR A 75 2.43 3.39 11.01
C THR A 75 2.50 2.39 9.86
N VAL A 76 3.29 2.72 8.84
CA VAL A 76 3.53 1.84 7.69
C VAL A 76 4.95 1.34 7.75
N THR A 77 5.09 0.01 7.76
CA THR A 77 6.37 -0.70 7.73
C THR A 77 6.61 -1.24 6.33
N ILE A 78 7.81 -1.01 5.80
CA ILE A 78 8.23 -1.43 4.47
C ILE A 78 9.47 -2.31 4.63
N VAL A 79 9.46 -3.50 4.03
CA VAL A 79 10.64 -4.36 3.93
C VAL A 79 11.04 -4.45 2.45
N ALA A 80 12.20 -3.92 2.13
CA ALA A 80 12.81 -3.99 0.81
C ALA A 80 13.93 -5.06 0.83
N PRO A 81 13.73 -6.23 0.21
CA PRO A 81 14.75 -7.30 0.22
C PRO A 81 15.97 -6.98 -0.64
N THR A 82 15.82 -6.06 -1.58
CA THR A 82 16.87 -5.54 -2.46
C THR A 82 16.73 -4.03 -2.58
N GLU A 83 17.72 -3.37 -3.16
CA GLU A 83 17.60 -1.96 -3.51
C GLU A 83 16.48 -1.73 -4.54
N LEU A 84 15.69 -0.68 -4.33
CA LEU A 84 14.56 -0.31 -5.16
C LEU A 84 14.69 1.15 -5.60
N TYR A 85 14.21 1.43 -6.81
CA TYR A 85 14.20 2.77 -7.40
C TYR A 85 12.78 3.20 -7.71
N HIS A 86 12.51 4.50 -7.53
CA HIS A 86 11.20 5.11 -7.83
C HIS A 86 10.04 4.41 -7.11
N VAL A 87 10.21 4.25 -5.79
CA VAL A 87 9.23 3.58 -4.93
C VAL A 87 8.04 4.49 -4.69
N LEU A 88 6.85 3.94 -4.91
CA LEU A 88 5.56 4.53 -4.52
C LEU A 88 4.87 3.57 -3.56
N VAL A 89 4.56 4.04 -2.36
CA VAL A 89 3.74 3.30 -1.39
C VAL A 89 2.47 4.09 -1.15
N GLU A 90 1.33 3.50 -1.44
CA GLU A 90 0.02 4.09 -1.20
C GLU A 90 -0.63 3.44 0.02
N ALA A 91 -0.93 4.24 1.03
CA ALA A 91 -1.66 3.83 2.23
C ALA A 91 -3.10 4.36 2.13
N PRO A 92 -4.09 3.51 1.80
CA PRO A 92 -5.48 3.92 1.74
C PRO A 92 -5.98 4.45 3.08
N VAL A 93 -6.76 5.51 3.04
CA VAL A 93 -7.44 6.07 4.20
C VAL A 93 -8.79 5.36 4.37
N PRO A 94 -9.11 4.83 5.57
CA PRO A 94 -10.40 4.21 5.83
C PRO A 94 -11.57 5.16 5.62
N ALA A 95 -12.72 4.61 5.26
CA ALA A 95 -13.95 5.39 5.15
C ALA A 95 -14.26 6.10 6.49
N GLY A 96 -14.64 7.36 6.42
CA GLY A 96 -14.90 8.17 7.60
C GLY A 96 -13.69 8.82 8.26
N ALA A 97 -12.46 8.48 7.83
CA ALA A 97 -11.25 9.13 8.31
C ALA A 97 -10.76 10.23 7.35
N GLN A 98 -10.02 11.18 7.89
CA GLN A 98 -9.40 12.27 7.16
C GLN A 98 -7.92 12.39 7.55
N PRO A 99 -6.98 12.33 6.60
CA PRO A 99 -5.57 12.52 6.88
C PRO A 99 -5.29 13.93 7.38
N LEU A 100 -4.37 14.05 8.32
CA LEU A 100 -3.89 15.31 8.84
C LEU A 100 -2.59 15.68 8.13
N ASP A 101 -2.66 16.61 7.19
CA ASP A 101 -1.47 17.11 6.50
C ASP A 101 -0.76 18.15 7.40
N PRO A 102 0.44 17.86 7.90
CA PRO A 102 1.18 18.78 8.76
C PRO A 102 1.67 20.05 8.03
N ASN A 103 1.66 20.03 6.69
CA ASN A 103 2.10 21.18 5.89
C ASN A 103 0.98 22.23 5.68
N LEU A 104 -0.26 21.89 6.03
CA LEU A 104 -1.36 22.85 5.95
C LEU A 104 -1.29 23.86 7.10
N PRO A 105 -1.49 25.18 6.84
CA PRO A 105 -1.47 26.22 7.89
C PRO A 105 -2.49 26.02 9.01
N THR A 106 -3.54 25.25 8.77
CA THR A 106 -4.60 24.90 9.71
C THR A 106 -4.36 23.55 10.39
N GLY A 107 -3.35 22.81 9.97
CA GLY A 107 -2.94 21.55 10.61
C GLY A 107 -2.25 21.84 11.94
N PHE A 108 -2.54 21.05 12.97
CA PHE A 108 -1.69 21.02 14.16
C PHE A 108 -0.32 20.50 13.71
N GLN A 109 0.70 21.33 13.84
CA GLN A 109 2.08 20.92 13.57
C GLN A 109 2.54 19.99 14.69
N TYR A 110 2.31 18.71 14.53
CA TYR A 110 2.98 17.70 15.33
C TYR A 110 4.34 17.40 14.69
N GLY A 111 5.39 17.85 15.37
CA GLY A 111 6.74 17.32 15.28
C GLY A 111 7.38 17.26 13.90
N GLN A 112 7.54 18.40 13.23
CA GLN A 112 8.56 18.52 12.16
C GLN A 112 9.92 18.86 12.77
N ASP A 113 10.39 18.00 13.67
CA ASP A 113 11.69 18.16 14.34
C ASP A 113 12.87 17.75 13.45
N GLY A 114 12.81 18.01 12.14
CA GLY A 114 13.88 17.67 11.21
C GLY A 114 14.17 16.17 11.07
N GLN A 115 13.25 15.32 11.55
CA GLN A 115 13.39 13.87 11.43
C GLN A 115 13.10 13.41 10.00
N PRO A 116 13.85 12.43 9.47
CA PRO A 116 13.57 11.89 8.15
C PRO A 116 12.15 11.27 8.13
N ILE A 117 11.42 11.53 7.04
CA ILE A 117 10.09 10.95 6.81
C ILE A 117 10.15 9.43 6.91
N LEU A 118 11.14 8.83 6.28
CA LEU A 118 11.35 7.40 6.25
C LEU A 118 12.48 7.02 7.23
N ARG A 119 12.14 6.25 8.26
CA ARG A 119 13.09 5.83 9.29
C ARG A 119 13.52 4.39 9.06
N PRO A 120 14.84 4.11 8.96
CA PRO A 120 15.33 2.74 8.94
C PRO A 120 15.11 2.08 10.32
N LEU A 121 14.64 0.83 10.32
CA LEU A 121 14.46 0.04 11.54
C LEU A 121 15.74 -0.71 11.93
N ASP A 122 16.64 -0.98 10.98
CA ASP A 122 17.89 -1.68 11.22
C ASP A 122 19.04 -0.70 11.39
N ALA A 123 19.72 -0.79 12.53
CA ALA A 123 20.88 0.04 12.84
C ALA A 123 22.08 -0.18 11.87
N SER A 124 22.12 -1.32 11.19
CA SER A 124 23.12 -1.63 10.16
C SER A 124 22.98 -0.82 8.88
N THR A 125 21.77 -0.32 8.61
CA THR A 125 21.43 0.53 7.46
C THR A 125 21.61 2.03 7.80
N GLY A 126 21.93 2.35 9.04
CA GLY A 126 21.77 3.66 9.67
C GLY A 126 22.64 4.82 9.16
N GLY A 127 23.61 4.58 8.28
CA GLY A 127 24.46 5.68 7.80
C GLY A 127 23.88 6.40 6.57
N TRP A 128 23.34 5.68 5.61
CA TRP A 128 22.87 6.21 4.32
C TRP A 128 21.36 6.24 4.17
N ALA A 129 20.64 5.35 4.83
CA ALA A 129 19.18 5.28 4.73
C ALA A 129 18.46 6.47 5.38
N ALA A 130 19.09 7.11 6.37
CA ALA A 130 18.58 8.35 6.97
C ALA A 130 18.52 9.54 5.97
N TRP A 131 19.16 9.43 4.84
CA TRP A 131 19.23 10.46 3.79
C TRP A 131 18.45 10.08 2.53
N THR A 132 17.66 9.01 2.56
CA THR A 132 16.81 8.67 1.41
C THR A 132 15.79 9.78 1.22
N PRO A 133 15.86 10.53 0.11
CA PRO A 133 14.87 11.56 -0.18
C PRO A 133 13.49 10.91 -0.31
N ALA A 134 12.61 11.23 0.61
CA ALA A 134 11.23 10.77 0.59
C ALA A 134 10.28 11.95 0.80
N SER A 135 9.11 11.87 0.22
CA SER A 135 8.03 12.84 0.41
C SER A 135 6.70 12.14 0.63
N LEU A 136 5.83 12.76 1.41
CA LEU A 136 4.45 12.34 1.60
C LEU A 136 3.51 13.28 0.86
N ASP A 137 2.56 12.71 0.14
CA ASP A 137 1.43 13.39 -0.51
C ASP A 137 0.14 12.96 0.19
N TYR A 138 -0.55 13.93 0.80
CA TYR A 138 -1.76 13.72 1.57
C TYR A 138 -2.98 13.98 0.70
N ARG A 139 -3.76 12.93 0.44
CA ARG A 139 -5.01 12.99 -0.33
C ARG A 139 -6.17 12.51 0.53
N ALA A 140 -7.39 12.83 0.12
CA ALA A 140 -8.58 12.44 0.86
C ALA A 140 -8.78 10.92 0.98
N ASP A 141 -8.31 10.17 -0.01
CA ASP A 141 -8.48 8.72 -0.14
C ASP A 141 -7.24 7.91 0.25
N LYS A 142 -6.07 8.55 0.32
CA LYS A 142 -4.79 7.89 0.60
C LYS A 142 -3.70 8.86 1.02
N VAL A 143 -2.69 8.34 1.70
CA VAL A 143 -1.41 9.01 1.89
C VAL A 143 -0.36 8.24 1.07
N ALA A 144 0.35 8.95 0.19
CA ALA A 144 1.33 8.34 -0.70
C ALA A 144 2.74 8.75 -0.31
N LEU A 145 3.62 7.76 -0.12
CA LEU A 145 5.05 7.95 0.06
C LEU A 145 5.76 7.78 -1.28
N PHE A 146 6.59 8.75 -1.62
CA PHE A 146 7.50 8.68 -2.77
C PHE A 146 8.94 8.64 -2.28
N ALA A 147 9.72 7.67 -2.76
CA ALA A 147 11.15 7.61 -2.55
C ALA A 147 11.86 7.35 -3.87
N THR A 148 12.86 8.18 -4.20
CA THR A 148 13.62 8.03 -5.45
C THR A 148 14.49 6.77 -5.43
N PHE A 149 15.01 6.44 -4.27
CA PHE A 149 15.86 5.27 -4.05
C PHE A 149 15.62 4.75 -2.63
N LEU A 150 15.51 3.43 -2.50
CA LEU A 150 15.35 2.73 -1.22
C LEU A 150 16.37 1.59 -1.19
N PRO A 151 17.42 1.67 -0.35
CA PRO A 151 18.33 0.55 -0.12
C PRO A 151 17.61 -0.69 0.41
N ALA A 152 18.23 -1.86 0.29
CA ALA A 152 17.72 -3.05 0.97
C ALA A 152 17.67 -2.80 2.48
N GLY A 153 16.57 -3.17 3.14
CA GLY A 153 16.36 -2.95 4.57
C GLY A 153 14.90 -2.84 4.97
N SER A 154 14.69 -2.57 6.25
CA SER A 154 13.37 -2.36 6.84
C SER A 154 13.21 -0.90 7.22
N TYR A 155 12.08 -0.31 6.85
CA TYR A 155 11.80 1.11 7.01
C TYR A 155 10.42 1.31 7.61
N GLN A 156 10.23 2.47 8.24
CA GLN A 156 8.96 2.85 8.81
C GLN A 156 8.69 4.34 8.55
N TYR A 157 7.45 4.67 8.24
CA TYR A 157 6.95 6.04 8.30
C TYR A 157 5.61 6.09 8.98
N THR A 158 5.30 7.25 9.55
CA THR A 158 4.06 7.46 10.32
C THR A 158 3.38 8.72 9.83
N PHE A 159 2.06 8.67 9.76
CA PHE A 159 1.21 9.84 9.54
C PHE A 159 -0.02 9.77 10.44
N GLU A 160 -0.71 10.88 10.59
CA GLU A 160 -1.91 10.95 11.41
C GLU A 160 -3.16 11.14 10.56
N MET A 161 -4.27 10.62 11.06
CA MET A 161 -5.59 10.85 10.52
C MET A 161 -6.60 11.06 11.66
N ARG A 162 -7.69 11.72 11.37
CA ARG A 162 -8.80 11.92 12.32
C ARG A 162 -10.00 11.08 11.88
N ALA A 163 -10.62 10.38 12.81
CA ALA A 163 -11.93 9.79 12.62
C ALA A 163 -12.98 10.90 12.56
N ALA A 164 -13.42 11.26 11.35
CA ALA A 164 -14.33 12.39 11.12
C ALA A 164 -15.81 11.97 11.14
N PHE A 165 -16.09 10.76 10.65
CA PHE A 165 -17.45 10.21 10.57
C PHE A 165 -17.42 8.72 10.93
N ALA A 166 -18.58 8.20 11.37
CA ALA A 166 -18.73 6.77 11.54
C ALA A 166 -18.60 6.06 10.17
N GLY A 167 -17.77 5.03 10.12
CA GLY A 167 -17.51 4.20 8.94
C GLY A 167 -17.09 2.79 9.37
N GLU A 168 -17.15 1.84 8.44
CA GLU A 168 -16.68 0.46 8.59
C GLU A 168 -15.49 0.20 7.66
#